data_5364177b15c01e354c3edf158dd5a679
#
_entry.id   5364177b15c01e354c3edf158dd5a679
#
_cell.length_a   1.000
_cell.length_b   1.000
_cell.length_c   1.000
_cell.angle_alpha   90.00
_cell.angle_beta   90.00
_cell.angle_gamma   90.00
#
_symmetry.space_group_name_H-M   'P 1'
#
loop_
_entity.id
_entity.type
_entity.pdbx_description
1 polymer ?
#
loop_
_entity_poly.entity_id
_entity_poly.type
_entity_poly.pdbx_seq_one_letter_code
_entity_poly.pdbx_strand_id
1 'polypeptide(L)'
;MDKDKIDKKDHILDVAERVFSELGFDGASTRTISGEAGVNMAMLNYYFGSKEGLFLAVFHRKIISFQDLLKNLGSDESMTAWDKVEKYIELYTQRVVTNNCFQKLLYQELSMQRRRGELSDQIVDILMKNVAEVHKILTEGIKKGEFKKDIDVELVIATIYGTKNFIVNSPHLTSKVMGFDIQNDKVLEEQLKPRIEVYLKTLLKSYLLK
;
A
#
# COMPACT_ATOMS: atom_id res chain seq x y z
N MET A 1 17.65 23.02 -3.43
CA MET A 1 16.18 23.01 -3.25
C MET A 1 15.89 23.38 -1.81
N ASP A 2 15.06 24.37 -1.57
CA ASP A 2 14.87 25.02 -0.26
C ASP A 2 14.17 24.06 0.72
N LYS A 3 14.79 23.78 1.85
CA LYS A 3 14.30 22.83 2.88
C LYS A 3 12.88 23.20 3.34
N ASP A 4 12.60 24.50 3.48
CA ASP A 4 11.28 25.02 3.85
C ASP A 4 10.18 24.72 2.80
N LYS A 5 10.54 24.58 1.53
CA LYS A 5 9.57 24.25 0.46
C LYS A 5 9.22 22.75 0.47
N ILE A 6 10.17 21.89 0.80
CA ILE A 6 9.96 20.44 0.93
C ILE A 6 9.06 20.19 2.15
N ASP A 7 9.37 20.79 3.30
CA ASP A 7 8.57 20.64 4.51
C ASP A 7 7.11 21.08 4.31
N LYS A 8 6.88 22.19 3.58
CA LYS A 8 5.52 22.67 3.28
C LYS A 8 4.75 21.76 2.33
N LYS A 9 5.41 21.23 1.30
CA LYS A 9 4.80 20.31 0.36
C LYS A 9 4.39 19.01 1.06
N ASP A 10 5.25 18.46 1.90
CA ASP A 10 4.99 17.24 2.65
C ASP A 10 3.87 17.45 3.69
N HIS A 11 3.84 18.60 4.36
CA HIS A 11 2.75 18.95 5.27
C HIS A 11 1.39 19.01 4.54
N ILE A 12 1.33 19.63 3.35
CA ILE A 12 0.09 19.65 2.55
C ILE A 12 -0.34 18.21 2.20
N LEU A 13 0.60 17.34 1.85
CA LEU A 13 0.31 15.94 1.51
C LEU A 13 -0.21 15.15 2.72
N ASP A 14 0.31 15.41 3.94
CA ASP A 14 -0.19 14.76 5.16
C ASP A 14 -1.64 15.15 5.47
N VAL A 15 -1.94 16.45 5.35
CA VAL A 15 -3.31 16.95 5.52
C VAL A 15 -4.23 16.40 4.43
N ALA A 16 -3.78 16.41 3.18
CA ALA A 16 -4.56 15.91 2.05
C ALA A 16 -4.89 14.40 2.20
N GLU A 17 -3.92 13.59 2.62
CA GLU A 17 -4.13 12.16 2.89
C GLU A 17 -5.23 11.95 3.92
N ARG A 18 -5.21 12.68 5.03
CA ARG A 18 -6.24 12.59 6.06
C ARG A 18 -7.61 13.01 5.54
N VAL A 19 -7.71 14.18 4.92
CA VAL A 19 -8.99 14.72 4.40
C VAL A 19 -9.57 13.81 3.32
N PHE A 20 -8.75 13.29 2.40
CA PHE A 20 -9.21 12.34 1.39
C PHE A 20 -9.64 11.00 2.01
N SER A 21 -8.96 10.53 3.05
CA SER A 21 -9.31 9.27 3.73
C SER A 21 -10.65 9.37 4.50
N GLU A 22 -10.95 10.55 5.03
CA GLU A 22 -12.19 10.82 5.78
C GLU A 22 -13.39 11.08 4.86
N LEU A 23 -13.20 11.92 3.84
CA LEU A 23 -14.29 12.44 3.00
C LEU A 23 -14.38 11.78 1.62
N GLY A 24 -13.41 10.96 1.24
CA GLY A 24 -13.22 10.49 -0.12
C GLY A 24 -12.77 11.60 -1.07
N PHE A 25 -12.47 11.23 -2.32
CA PHE A 25 -12.08 12.21 -3.32
C PHE A 25 -13.19 13.24 -3.58
N ASP A 26 -14.45 12.82 -3.78
CA ASP A 26 -15.54 13.73 -4.14
C ASP A 26 -15.90 14.69 -3.02
N GLY A 27 -15.95 14.21 -1.78
CA GLY A 27 -16.30 15.01 -0.59
C GLY A 27 -15.21 15.99 -0.16
N ALA A 28 -13.94 15.70 -0.47
CA ALA A 28 -12.84 16.60 -0.16
C ALA A 28 -12.80 17.80 -1.11
N SER A 29 -12.40 18.98 -0.61
CA SER A 29 -12.16 20.15 -1.43
C SER A 29 -10.75 20.68 -1.23
N THR A 30 -10.17 21.29 -2.30
CA THR A 30 -8.87 21.96 -2.19
C THR A 30 -8.91 23.12 -1.21
N ARG A 31 -10.09 23.76 -1.02
CA ARG A 31 -10.31 24.81 -0.03
C ARG A 31 -10.23 24.28 1.39
N THR A 32 -10.85 23.15 1.67
CA THR A 32 -10.75 22.48 2.97
C THR A 32 -9.32 22.10 3.27
N ILE A 33 -8.64 21.44 2.31
CA ILE A 33 -7.25 21.01 2.48
C ILE A 33 -6.31 22.19 2.69
N SER A 34 -6.44 23.27 1.91
CA SER A 34 -5.58 24.44 2.09
C SER A 34 -5.82 25.13 3.42
N GLY A 35 -7.10 25.23 3.89
CA GLY A 35 -7.44 25.79 5.18
C GLY A 35 -6.85 24.98 6.35
N GLU A 36 -6.97 23.66 6.30
CA GLU A 36 -6.42 22.79 7.34
C GLU A 36 -4.88 22.72 7.33
N ALA A 37 -4.27 22.82 6.13
CA ALA A 37 -2.81 22.90 6.00
C ALA A 37 -2.24 24.28 6.34
N GLY A 38 -3.08 25.29 6.63
CA GLY A 38 -2.62 26.66 6.89
C GLY A 38 -1.92 27.31 5.71
N VAL A 39 -2.27 26.93 4.48
CA VAL A 39 -1.70 27.48 3.25
C VAL A 39 -2.77 28.15 2.40
N ASN A 40 -2.37 29.06 1.53
CA ASN A 40 -3.31 29.66 0.57
C ASN A 40 -3.52 28.74 -0.65
N MET A 41 -4.65 28.94 -1.34
CA MET A 41 -5.01 28.18 -2.54
C MET A 41 -3.99 28.30 -3.67
N ALA A 42 -3.34 29.47 -3.80
CA ALA A 42 -2.32 29.68 -4.83
C ALA A 42 -1.10 28.79 -4.62
N MET A 43 -0.71 28.56 -3.35
CA MET A 43 0.38 27.65 -3.01
C MET A 43 0.02 26.19 -3.32
N LEU A 44 -1.21 25.76 -3.00
CA LEU A 44 -1.66 24.42 -3.33
C LEU A 44 -1.67 24.18 -4.84
N ASN A 45 -2.22 25.14 -5.60
CA ASN A 45 -2.24 25.10 -7.06
C ASN A 45 -0.82 25.13 -7.66
N TYR A 46 0.09 25.88 -7.07
CA TYR A 46 1.49 25.92 -7.50
C TYR A 46 2.19 24.57 -7.38
N TYR A 47 1.95 23.84 -6.27
CA TYR A 47 2.61 22.55 -6.05
C TYR A 47 1.95 21.39 -6.81
N PHE A 48 0.63 21.40 -6.95
CA PHE A 48 -0.14 20.22 -7.38
C PHE A 48 -1.03 20.46 -8.60
N GLY A 49 -1.21 21.69 -9.02
CA GLY A 49 -1.99 22.07 -10.21
C GLY A 49 -3.50 21.96 -10.00
N SER A 50 -3.99 20.79 -9.59
CA SER A 50 -5.41 20.49 -9.41
C SER A 50 -5.65 19.61 -8.21
N LYS A 51 -6.94 19.34 -7.91
CA LYS A 51 -7.35 18.37 -6.88
C LYS A 51 -6.90 16.95 -7.26
N GLU A 52 -7.02 16.59 -8.53
CA GLU A 52 -6.56 15.33 -9.09
C GLU A 52 -5.05 15.19 -8.94
N GLY A 53 -4.29 16.26 -9.28
CA GLY A 53 -2.83 16.30 -9.12
C GLY A 53 -2.40 16.16 -7.67
N LEU A 54 -3.10 16.79 -6.72
CA LEU A 54 -2.87 16.61 -5.28
C LEU A 54 -3.15 15.18 -4.84
N PHE A 55 -4.27 14.61 -5.29
CA PHE A 55 -4.67 13.25 -4.97
C PHE A 55 -3.65 12.21 -5.46
N LEU A 56 -3.24 12.32 -6.73
CA LEU A 56 -2.17 11.48 -7.30
C LEU A 56 -0.85 11.64 -6.55
N ALA A 57 -0.52 12.85 -6.10
CA ALA A 57 0.71 13.09 -5.34
C ALA A 57 0.69 12.38 -3.98
N VAL A 58 -0.46 12.27 -3.32
CA VAL A 58 -0.63 11.46 -2.09
C VAL A 58 -0.32 10.00 -2.37
N PHE A 59 -0.92 9.41 -3.42
CA PHE A 59 -0.66 8.02 -3.81
C PHE A 59 0.79 7.80 -4.21
N HIS A 60 1.33 8.68 -5.03
CA HIS A 60 2.70 8.62 -5.50
C HIS A 60 3.70 8.60 -4.35
N ARG A 61 3.57 9.52 -3.37
CA ARG A 61 4.44 9.57 -2.19
C ARG A 61 4.41 8.25 -1.40
N LYS A 62 3.21 7.73 -1.14
CA LYS A 62 3.03 6.50 -0.33
C LYS A 62 3.49 5.24 -1.03
N ILE A 63 3.30 5.16 -2.34
CA ILE A 63 3.60 3.95 -3.11
C ILE A 63 5.07 3.90 -3.49
N ILE A 64 5.67 5.02 -3.90
CA ILE A 64 7.09 5.06 -4.32
C ILE A 64 8.04 4.75 -3.16
N SER A 65 7.77 5.29 -1.97
CA SER A 65 8.62 4.96 -0.81
C SER A 65 8.71 3.44 -0.55
N PHE A 66 7.66 2.71 -0.88
CA PHE A 66 7.65 1.26 -0.78
C PHE A 66 8.32 0.58 -1.97
N GLN A 67 8.14 1.14 -3.16
CA GLN A 67 8.79 0.63 -4.36
C GLN A 67 10.32 0.62 -4.22
N ASP A 68 10.89 1.67 -3.65
CA ASP A 68 12.35 1.73 -3.44
C ASP A 68 12.82 0.66 -2.45
N LEU A 69 12.05 0.41 -1.38
CA LEU A 69 12.32 -0.71 -0.47
C LEU A 69 12.26 -2.06 -1.20
N LEU A 70 11.26 -2.27 -2.06
CA LEU A 70 11.12 -3.51 -2.84
C LEU A 70 12.23 -3.70 -3.87
N LYS A 71 12.66 -2.63 -4.53
CA LYS A 71 13.80 -2.68 -5.47
C LYS A 71 15.09 -3.07 -4.76
N ASN A 72 15.37 -2.45 -3.61
CA ASN A 72 16.53 -2.78 -2.80
C ASN A 72 16.48 -4.24 -2.34
N LEU A 73 15.32 -4.68 -1.85
CA LEU A 73 15.11 -6.08 -1.46
C LEU A 73 15.31 -7.04 -2.64
N GLY A 74 14.74 -6.73 -3.82
CA GLY A 74 14.88 -7.55 -5.02
C GLY A 74 16.32 -7.67 -5.50
N SER A 75 17.12 -6.59 -5.39
CA SER A 75 18.52 -6.54 -5.84
C SER A 75 19.52 -7.07 -4.83
N ASP A 76 19.12 -7.42 -3.61
CA ASP A 76 20.05 -7.98 -2.60
C ASP A 76 20.46 -9.41 -2.96
N GLU A 77 21.69 -9.57 -3.42
CA GLU A 77 22.24 -10.88 -3.82
C GLU A 77 22.66 -11.75 -2.63
N SER A 78 22.72 -11.18 -1.40
CA SER A 78 23.06 -11.94 -0.19
C SER A 78 21.88 -12.77 0.33
N MET A 79 20.65 -12.48 -0.13
CA MET A 79 19.42 -13.12 0.30
C MET A 79 18.97 -14.19 -0.70
N THR A 80 18.46 -15.31 -0.18
CA THR A 80 17.74 -16.29 -1.00
C THR A 80 16.40 -15.71 -1.49
N ALA A 81 15.80 -16.31 -2.52
CA ALA A 81 14.48 -15.88 -2.98
C ALA A 81 13.42 -16.02 -1.87
N TRP A 82 13.55 -17.05 -1.02
CA TRP A 82 12.65 -17.23 0.12
C TRP A 82 12.83 -16.12 1.18
N ASP A 83 14.07 -15.78 1.54
CA ASP A 83 14.33 -14.68 2.50
C ASP A 83 13.73 -13.36 2.02
N LYS A 84 13.80 -13.09 0.70
CA LYS A 84 13.16 -11.92 0.08
C LYS A 84 11.63 -11.96 0.21
N VAL A 85 11.00 -13.12 -0.01
CA VAL A 85 9.55 -13.28 0.17
C VAL A 85 9.16 -13.09 1.64
N GLU A 86 9.89 -13.68 2.59
CA GLU A 86 9.64 -13.46 4.02
C GLU A 86 9.74 -11.99 4.40
N LYS A 87 10.79 -11.31 3.94
CA LYS A 87 11.00 -9.88 4.20
C LYS A 87 9.93 -9.01 3.56
N TYR A 88 9.50 -9.36 2.36
CA TYR A 88 8.36 -8.70 1.71
C TYR A 88 7.08 -8.81 2.55
N ILE A 89 6.75 -10.01 3.07
CA ILE A 89 5.58 -10.23 3.91
C ILE A 89 5.64 -9.34 5.16
N GLU A 90 6.78 -9.24 5.83
CA GLU A 90 6.98 -8.39 7.00
C GLU A 90 6.75 -6.90 6.67
N LEU A 91 7.43 -6.40 5.63
CA LEU A 91 7.30 -5.01 5.18
C LEU A 91 5.86 -4.68 4.76
N TYR A 92 5.20 -5.61 4.10
CA TYR A 92 3.84 -5.45 3.62
C TYR A 92 2.82 -5.44 4.77
N THR A 93 2.95 -6.37 5.71
CA THR A 93 2.08 -6.45 6.92
C THR A 93 2.25 -5.24 7.82
N GLN A 94 3.48 -4.76 8.00
CA GLN A 94 3.74 -3.53 8.76
C GLN A 94 2.99 -2.34 8.18
N ARG A 95 2.95 -2.19 6.86
CA ARG A 95 2.22 -1.10 6.20
C ARG A 95 0.71 -1.19 6.37
N VAL A 96 0.17 -2.40 6.47
CA VAL A 96 -1.28 -2.60 6.72
C VAL A 96 -1.68 -2.03 8.06
N VAL A 97 -0.84 -2.24 9.08
CA VAL A 97 -1.10 -1.80 10.45
C VAL A 97 -0.88 -0.30 10.61
N THR A 98 0.22 0.23 10.04
CA THR A 98 0.63 1.64 10.26
C THR A 98 -0.05 2.65 9.35
N ASN A 99 -0.62 2.24 8.22
CA ASN A 99 -1.21 3.12 7.20
C ASN A 99 -2.68 2.81 6.90
N ASN A 100 -3.47 2.50 7.92
CA ASN A 100 -4.86 2.07 7.76
C ASN A 100 -5.71 3.08 6.96
N CYS A 101 -5.57 4.39 7.20
CA CYS A 101 -6.29 5.43 6.45
C CYS A 101 -5.97 5.39 4.95
N PHE A 102 -4.69 5.34 4.59
CA PHE A 102 -4.28 5.25 3.19
C PHE A 102 -4.76 3.95 2.53
N GLN A 103 -4.73 2.82 3.23
CA GLN A 103 -5.19 1.55 2.70
C GLN A 103 -6.71 1.55 2.42
N LYS A 104 -7.49 2.20 3.29
CA LYS A 104 -8.93 2.40 3.06
C LYS A 104 -9.18 3.27 1.83
N LEU A 105 -8.46 4.39 1.72
CA LEU A 105 -8.56 5.29 0.57
C LEU A 105 -8.22 4.56 -0.74
N LEU A 106 -7.12 3.82 -0.76
CA LEU A 106 -6.70 3.03 -1.91
C LEU A 106 -7.78 2.03 -2.34
N TYR A 107 -8.36 1.31 -1.38
CA TYR A 107 -9.42 0.35 -1.68
C TYR A 107 -10.67 1.04 -2.22
N GLN A 108 -11.09 2.14 -1.62
CA GLN A 108 -12.24 2.91 -2.10
C GLN A 108 -12.07 3.30 -3.56
N GLU A 109 -10.90 3.79 -3.95
CA GLU A 109 -10.62 4.15 -5.34
C GLU A 109 -10.62 2.95 -6.29
N LEU A 110 -10.00 1.84 -5.90
CA LEU A 110 -9.97 0.62 -6.71
C LEU A 110 -11.35 -0.06 -6.83
N SER A 111 -12.22 0.10 -5.82
CA SER A 111 -13.57 -0.50 -5.79
C SER A 111 -14.63 0.36 -6.48
N MET A 112 -14.37 1.65 -6.69
CA MET A 112 -15.32 2.55 -7.32
C MET A 112 -15.36 2.36 -8.84
N GLN A 113 -16.14 1.38 -9.30
CA GLN A 113 -16.38 1.14 -10.74
C GLN A 113 -16.95 2.36 -11.49
N ARG A 114 -17.48 3.36 -10.79
CA ARG A 114 -18.05 4.58 -11.36
C ARG A 114 -17.01 5.57 -11.89
N ARG A 115 -15.76 5.48 -11.44
CA ARG A 115 -14.65 6.33 -11.89
C ARG A 115 -13.67 5.56 -12.76
N ARG A 116 -14.15 4.78 -13.71
CA ARG A 116 -13.28 4.33 -14.80
C ARG A 116 -12.87 5.55 -15.60
N GLY A 117 -11.68 6.06 -15.35
CA GLY A 117 -11.12 7.23 -15.99
C GLY A 117 -9.64 7.33 -15.70
N GLU A 118 -9.00 8.27 -16.36
CA GLU A 118 -7.55 8.49 -16.34
C GLU A 118 -6.92 8.51 -14.93
N LEU A 119 -7.64 9.04 -13.92
CA LEU A 119 -7.17 9.09 -12.53
C LEU A 119 -7.02 7.71 -11.90
N SER A 120 -8.02 6.85 -12.06
CA SER A 120 -7.98 5.46 -11.55
C SER A 120 -6.92 4.64 -12.26
N ASP A 121 -6.77 4.82 -13.57
CA ASP A 121 -5.76 4.12 -14.36
C ASP A 121 -4.35 4.51 -13.93
N GLN A 122 -4.10 5.80 -13.67
CA GLN A 122 -2.82 6.27 -13.14
C GLN A 122 -2.49 5.70 -11.76
N ILE A 123 -3.49 5.56 -10.87
CA ILE A 123 -3.29 4.92 -9.56
C ILE A 123 -2.95 3.44 -9.72
N VAL A 124 -3.64 2.73 -10.61
CA VAL A 124 -3.34 1.32 -10.92
C VAL A 124 -1.92 1.20 -11.48
N ASP A 125 -1.51 2.06 -12.41
CA ASP A 125 -0.15 2.04 -12.98
C ASP A 125 0.94 2.24 -11.91
N ILE A 126 0.70 3.13 -10.95
CA ILE A 126 1.64 3.33 -9.83
C ILE A 126 1.71 2.06 -8.96
N LEU A 127 0.58 1.41 -8.69
CA LEU A 127 0.54 0.16 -7.91
C LEU A 127 1.20 -1.01 -8.63
N MET A 128 1.01 -1.11 -9.94
CA MET A 128 1.59 -2.18 -10.75
C MET A 128 3.12 -2.20 -10.72
N LYS A 129 3.76 -1.07 -10.44
CA LYS A 129 5.21 -1.01 -10.23
C LYS A 129 5.65 -1.83 -9.01
N ASN A 130 4.89 -1.79 -7.91
CA ASN A 130 5.16 -2.61 -6.73
C ASN A 130 4.88 -4.09 -6.99
N VAL A 131 3.78 -4.39 -7.70
CA VAL A 131 3.44 -5.75 -8.12
C VAL A 131 4.56 -6.35 -8.98
N ALA A 132 5.12 -5.56 -9.91
CA ALA A 132 6.19 -6.00 -10.78
C ALA A 132 7.48 -6.37 -10.01
N GLU A 133 7.83 -5.65 -8.94
CA GLU A 133 8.99 -6.01 -8.12
C GLU A 133 8.78 -7.36 -7.39
N VAL A 134 7.58 -7.59 -6.85
CA VAL A 134 7.25 -8.87 -6.21
C VAL A 134 7.24 -10.01 -7.24
N HIS A 135 6.64 -9.79 -8.39
CA HIS A 135 6.64 -10.74 -9.50
C HIS A 135 8.07 -11.12 -9.91
N LYS A 136 8.97 -10.13 -9.98
CA LYS A 136 10.39 -10.34 -10.27
C LYS A 136 11.06 -11.25 -9.24
N ILE A 137 10.87 -10.99 -7.93
CA ILE A 137 11.43 -11.83 -6.86
C ILE A 137 10.98 -13.28 -7.01
N LEU A 138 9.68 -13.52 -7.25
CA LEU A 138 9.13 -14.87 -7.41
C LEU A 138 9.66 -15.56 -8.66
N THR A 139 9.68 -14.88 -9.80
CA THR A 139 10.16 -15.46 -11.07
C THR A 139 11.67 -15.73 -11.04
N GLU A 140 12.46 -14.91 -10.38
CA GLU A 140 13.88 -15.16 -10.18
C GLU A 140 14.12 -16.41 -9.31
N GLY A 141 13.32 -16.58 -8.23
CA GLY A 141 13.38 -17.79 -7.39
C GLY A 141 13.07 -19.07 -8.18
N ILE A 142 12.10 -19.02 -9.10
CA ILE A 142 11.81 -20.14 -10.03
C ILE A 142 13.01 -20.41 -10.96
N LYS A 143 13.56 -19.35 -11.58
CA LYS A 143 14.69 -19.45 -12.51
C LYS A 143 15.95 -20.02 -11.83
N LYS A 144 16.20 -19.64 -10.59
CA LYS A 144 17.32 -20.15 -9.78
C LYS A 144 17.09 -21.56 -9.24
N GLY A 145 15.88 -22.12 -9.38
CA GLY A 145 15.50 -23.43 -8.87
C GLY A 145 15.28 -23.48 -7.35
N GLU A 146 15.20 -22.33 -6.69
CA GLU A 146 14.86 -22.19 -5.28
C GLU A 146 13.37 -22.49 -5.02
N PHE A 147 12.52 -22.14 -5.99
CA PHE A 147 11.08 -22.43 -5.97
C PHE A 147 10.70 -23.53 -6.96
N LYS A 148 9.55 -24.15 -6.73
CA LYS A 148 8.94 -25.09 -7.67
C LYS A 148 8.69 -24.42 -9.03
N LYS A 149 8.65 -25.19 -10.10
CA LYS A 149 8.49 -24.66 -11.48
C LYS A 149 7.03 -24.38 -11.85
N ASP A 150 6.11 -25.05 -11.17
CA ASP A 150 4.67 -25.09 -11.46
C ASP A 150 3.83 -24.17 -10.56
N ILE A 151 4.45 -23.13 -10.00
CA ILE A 151 3.75 -22.13 -9.21
C ILE A 151 3.05 -21.09 -10.08
N ASP A 152 1.82 -20.76 -9.70
CA ASP A 152 1.07 -19.63 -10.25
C ASP A 152 1.46 -18.35 -9.51
N VAL A 153 2.35 -17.57 -10.10
CA VAL A 153 2.91 -16.34 -9.52
C VAL A 153 1.81 -15.30 -9.27
N GLU A 154 0.86 -15.20 -10.19
CA GLU A 154 -0.26 -14.26 -10.12
C GLU A 154 -1.17 -14.59 -8.93
N LEU A 155 -1.47 -15.87 -8.69
CA LEU A 155 -2.26 -16.30 -7.54
C LEU A 155 -1.51 -16.16 -6.22
N VAL A 156 -0.18 -16.32 -6.19
CA VAL A 156 0.63 -15.98 -5.00
C VAL A 156 0.48 -14.50 -4.65
N ILE A 157 0.62 -13.63 -5.63
CA ILE A 157 0.43 -12.18 -5.45
C ILE A 157 -1.00 -11.89 -4.99
N ALA A 158 -2.01 -12.45 -5.65
CA ALA A 158 -3.41 -12.28 -5.28
C ALA A 158 -3.72 -12.75 -3.85
N THR A 159 -3.08 -13.83 -3.38
CA THR A 159 -3.23 -14.35 -2.01
C THR A 159 -2.73 -13.33 -0.98
N ILE A 160 -1.56 -12.75 -1.19
CA ILE A 160 -0.99 -11.74 -0.29
C ILE A 160 -1.89 -10.50 -0.23
N TYR A 161 -2.25 -9.95 -1.39
CA TYR A 161 -3.09 -8.75 -1.48
C TYR A 161 -4.53 -9.01 -1.02
N GLY A 162 -5.09 -10.17 -1.34
CA GLY A 162 -6.45 -10.58 -0.95
C GLY A 162 -6.60 -10.73 0.55
N THR A 163 -5.63 -11.32 1.24
CA THR A 163 -5.61 -11.44 2.71
C THR A 163 -5.70 -10.07 3.36
N LYS A 164 -4.89 -9.11 2.91
CA LYS A 164 -4.95 -7.73 3.40
C LYS A 164 -6.29 -7.07 3.09
N ASN A 165 -6.74 -7.18 1.83
CA ASN A 165 -7.97 -6.52 1.40
C ASN A 165 -9.17 -6.98 2.22
N PHE A 166 -9.31 -8.27 2.50
CA PHE A 166 -10.36 -8.79 3.37
C PHE A 166 -10.33 -8.11 4.75
N ILE A 167 -9.14 -8.03 5.35
CA ILE A 167 -8.95 -7.49 6.70
C ILE A 167 -9.30 -6.00 6.76
N VAL A 168 -8.71 -5.20 5.87
CA VAL A 168 -8.84 -3.73 5.92
C VAL A 168 -10.24 -3.25 5.52
N ASN A 169 -10.88 -3.95 4.57
CA ASN A 169 -12.11 -3.45 3.94
C ASN A 169 -13.39 -3.96 4.60
N SER A 170 -13.28 -4.93 5.50
CA SER A 170 -14.41 -5.51 6.21
C SER A 170 -14.14 -5.57 7.72
N PRO A 171 -13.81 -4.44 8.39
CA PRO A 171 -13.31 -4.47 9.76
C PRO A 171 -14.29 -5.09 10.75
N HIS A 172 -15.58 -4.84 10.61
CA HIS A 172 -16.60 -5.44 11.47
C HIS A 172 -16.71 -6.97 11.28
N LEU A 173 -16.72 -7.43 10.03
CA LEU A 173 -16.72 -8.86 9.71
C LEU A 173 -15.43 -9.52 10.19
N THR A 174 -14.28 -8.90 9.92
CA THR A 174 -12.98 -9.41 10.33
C THR A 174 -12.87 -9.50 11.85
N SER A 175 -13.33 -8.50 12.60
CA SER A 175 -13.36 -8.54 14.07
C SER A 175 -14.16 -9.73 14.58
N LYS A 176 -15.33 -10.01 13.98
CA LYS A 176 -16.13 -11.19 14.36
C LYS A 176 -15.43 -12.51 14.03
N VAL A 177 -14.81 -12.61 12.85
CA VAL A 177 -14.07 -13.82 12.44
C VAL A 177 -12.83 -14.06 13.30
N MET A 178 -12.11 -12.99 13.65
CA MET A 178 -10.87 -13.08 14.43
C MET A 178 -11.11 -13.23 15.95
N GLY A 179 -12.30 -12.82 16.44
CA GLY A 179 -12.64 -12.86 17.86
C GLY A 179 -12.11 -11.69 18.68
N PHE A 180 -11.62 -10.61 18.03
CA PHE A 180 -11.15 -9.38 18.67
C PHE A 180 -11.35 -8.16 17.77
N ASP A 181 -11.37 -6.96 18.38
CA ASP A 181 -11.59 -5.71 17.65
C ASP A 181 -10.35 -5.28 16.87
N ILE A 182 -10.41 -5.39 15.55
CA ILE A 182 -9.32 -4.96 14.64
C ILE A 182 -9.29 -3.45 14.40
N GLN A 183 -10.22 -2.66 14.91
CA GLN A 183 -10.19 -1.21 14.80
C GLN A 183 -9.30 -0.57 15.87
N ASN A 184 -8.87 -1.36 16.85
CA ASN A 184 -7.91 -0.95 17.86
C ASN A 184 -6.48 -1.16 17.35
N ASP A 185 -5.71 -0.07 17.18
CA ASP A 185 -4.36 -0.09 16.61
C ASP A 185 -3.41 -1.01 17.40
N LYS A 186 -3.54 -1.05 18.74
CA LYS A 186 -2.73 -1.93 19.58
C LYS A 186 -3.03 -3.41 19.32
N VAL A 187 -4.31 -3.75 19.16
CA VAL A 187 -4.73 -5.11 18.81
C VAL A 187 -4.26 -5.50 17.40
N LEU A 188 -4.31 -4.56 16.45
CA LEU A 188 -3.74 -4.77 15.12
C LEU A 188 -2.25 -5.12 15.18
N GLU A 189 -1.46 -4.32 15.91
CA GLU A 189 0.00 -4.51 15.99
C GLU A 189 0.37 -5.78 16.76
N GLU A 190 -0.24 -6.01 17.93
CA GLU A 190 0.18 -7.06 18.85
C GLU A 190 -0.43 -8.44 18.55
N GLN A 191 -1.64 -8.48 17.96
CA GLN A 191 -2.34 -9.75 17.74
C GLN A 191 -2.53 -10.10 16.27
N LEU A 192 -2.99 -9.17 15.43
CA LEU A 192 -3.34 -9.50 14.05
C LEU A 192 -2.12 -9.59 13.14
N LYS A 193 -1.20 -8.62 13.22
CA LYS A 193 0.01 -8.60 12.42
C LYS A 193 0.82 -9.89 12.50
N PRO A 194 1.22 -10.37 13.70
CA PRO A 194 2.01 -11.62 13.79
C PRO A 194 1.22 -12.84 13.28
N ARG A 195 -0.11 -12.88 13.44
CA ARG A 195 -0.93 -13.96 12.88
C ARG A 195 -0.91 -13.97 11.36
N ILE A 196 -1.02 -12.81 10.72
CA ILE A 196 -0.95 -12.68 9.25
C ILE A 196 0.44 -13.12 8.76
N GLU A 197 1.49 -12.64 9.41
CA GLU A 197 2.86 -12.96 9.02
C GLU A 197 3.12 -14.48 9.10
N VAL A 198 2.81 -15.11 10.23
CA VAL A 198 2.96 -16.55 10.39
C VAL A 198 2.13 -17.33 9.38
N TYR A 199 0.87 -16.93 9.17
CA TYR A 199 -0.01 -17.59 8.22
C TYR A 199 0.51 -17.51 6.80
N LEU A 200 0.83 -16.30 6.30
CA LEU A 200 1.33 -16.11 4.94
C LEU A 200 2.68 -16.79 4.73
N LYS A 201 3.61 -16.68 5.67
CA LYS A 201 4.91 -17.36 5.59
C LYS A 201 4.75 -18.86 5.52
N THR A 202 3.93 -19.45 6.39
CA THR A 202 3.69 -20.91 6.39
C THR A 202 3.03 -21.39 5.11
N LEU A 203 1.96 -20.69 4.67
CA LEU A 203 1.23 -21.03 3.45
C LEU A 203 2.14 -20.95 2.22
N LEU A 204 2.82 -19.82 2.05
CA LEU A 204 3.67 -19.61 0.88
C LEU A 204 4.92 -20.47 0.89
N LYS A 205 5.51 -20.73 2.07
CA LYS A 205 6.63 -21.67 2.18
C LYS A 205 6.26 -23.07 1.68
N SER A 206 5.10 -23.58 2.10
CA SER A 206 4.63 -24.91 1.67
C SER A 206 4.29 -24.96 0.17
N TYR A 207 3.83 -23.85 -0.40
CA TYR A 207 3.49 -23.78 -1.80
C TYR A 207 4.70 -23.57 -2.70
N LEU A 208 5.63 -22.69 -2.31
CA LEU A 208 6.77 -22.26 -3.13
C LEU A 208 7.96 -23.24 -3.05
N LEU A 209 8.29 -23.76 -1.85
CA LEU A 209 9.46 -24.62 -1.66
C LEU A 209 9.13 -26.09 -1.92
N LYS A 210 10.19 -26.85 -2.28
CA LYS A 210 10.11 -28.30 -2.48
C LYS A 210 9.96 -29.03 -1.16
#